data_0d0aecc27bc103794736cc619e9b71d0
#
_entry.id   0d0aecc27bc103794736cc619e9b71d0
#
_cell.length_a   1.000
_cell.length_b   1.000
_cell.length_c   1.000
_cell.angle_alpha   90.00
_cell.angle_beta   90.00
_cell.angle_gamma   90.00
#
_symmetry.space_group_name_H-M   'P 1'
#
loop_
_entity.id
_entity.type
_entity.pdbx_description
1 polymer ?
#
loop_
_entity_poly.entity_id
_entity_poly.type
_entity_poly.pdbx_seq_one_letter_code
_entity_poly.pdbx_strand_id
1 'polypeptide(L)'
;MKRFWIINIVLFQACWLCAAFLPSTLATPLMVTLCAIHFWLSPSRREDAIILVLVPLGLVADAAQMSLGVFSAGTSFFPFWLVMMWVMFTISLNHSLGWLNKCSVTTLILIGAIGGTSSYWGGMKAGVIEPLFASHIVVLSLVTVWAIIVPTFVHLRRQLMQSAQQPNPLS
;
A
#
# COMPACT_ATOMS: atom_id res chain seq x y z
N MET A 1 0.30 16.17 -18.08
CA MET A 1 0.23 15.93 -16.63
C MET A 1 -1.13 15.42 -16.13
N LYS A 2 -2.28 15.71 -16.74
CA LYS A 2 -3.62 15.27 -16.27
C LYS A 2 -3.89 13.75 -16.29
N ARG A 3 -2.99 12.91 -16.84
CA ARG A 3 -3.20 11.46 -17.01
C ARG A 3 -2.22 10.56 -16.23
N PHE A 4 -1.36 11.12 -15.38
CA PHE A 4 -0.38 10.30 -14.65
C PHE A 4 -1.02 9.32 -13.67
N TRP A 5 -2.23 9.59 -13.17
CA TRP A 5 -3.00 8.65 -12.35
C TRP A 5 -3.26 7.31 -13.06
N ILE A 6 -3.40 7.33 -14.41
CA ILE A 6 -3.56 6.10 -15.22
C ILE A 6 -2.26 5.29 -15.20
N ILE A 7 -1.12 5.95 -15.40
CA ILE A 7 0.20 5.31 -15.33
C ILE A 7 0.41 4.71 -13.95
N ASN A 8 0.12 5.46 -12.89
CA ASN A 8 0.29 5.00 -11.53
C ASN A 8 -0.60 3.78 -11.21
N ILE A 9 -1.88 3.77 -11.60
CA ILE A 9 -2.73 2.60 -11.34
C ILE A 9 -2.26 1.37 -12.12
N VAL A 10 -1.78 1.54 -13.36
CA VAL A 10 -1.22 0.45 -14.16
C VAL A 10 0.03 -0.11 -13.50
N LEU A 11 0.95 0.75 -13.04
CA LEU A 11 2.16 0.32 -12.33
C LEU A 11 1.83 -0.38 -11.01
N PHE A 12 0.84 0.14 -10.26
CA PHE A 12 0.39 -0.49 -9.01
C PHE A 12 -0.19 -1.88 -9.26
N GLN A 13 -1.06 -2.02 -10.26
CA GLN A 13 -1.64 -3.33 -10.60
C GLN A 13 -0.58 -4.29 -11.16
N ALA A 14 0.39 -3.80 -11.94
CA ALA A 14 1.51 -4.61 -12.40
C ALA A 14 2.36 -5.12 -11.22
N CYS A 15 2.65 -4.28 -10.22
CA CYS A 15 3.31 -4.72 -8.99
C CYS A 15 2.50 -5.81 -8.27
N TRP A 16 1.18 -5.63 -8.13
CA TRP A 16 0.31 -6.62 -7.50
C TRP A 16 0.33 -7.96 -8.26
N LEU A 17 0.25 -7.93 -9.59
CA LEU A 17 0.33 -9.13 -10.43
C LEU A 17 1.70 -9.82 -10.29
N CYS A 18 2.80 -9.05 -10.25
CA CYS A 18 4.13 -9.61 -9.99
C CYS A 18 4.18 -10.32 -8.64
N ALA A 19 3.65 -9.70 -7.57
CA ALA A 19 3.60 -10.30 -6.24
C ALA A 19 2.75 -11.57 -6.22
N ALA A 20 1.62 -11.58 -6.92
CA ALA A 20 0.64 -12.66 -6.87
C ALA A 20 1.03 -13.88 -7.71
N PHE A 21 1.76 -13.72 -8.82
CA PHE A 21 1.93 -14.78 -9.82
C PHE A 21 3.38 -15.12 -10.19
N LEU A 22 4.36 -14.34 -9.72
CA LEU A 22 5.75 -14.61 -10.03
C LEU A 22 6.52 -15.11 -8.80
N PRO A 23 7.51 -16.00 -8.99
CA PRO A 23 8.42 -16.37 -7.91
C PRO A 23 9.18 -15.14 -7.41
N SER A 24 9.49 -15.09 -6.13
CA SER A 24 10.10 -13.92 -5.47
C SER A 24 11.41 -13.44 -6.13
N THR A 25 12.15 -14.37 -6.76
CA THR A 25 13.37 -14.08 -7.50
C THR A 25 13.16 -13.20 -8.74
N LEU A 26 11.98 -13.28 -9.36
CA LEU A 26 11.56 -12.44 -10.49
C LEU A 26 10.68 -11.28 -10.06
N ALA A 27 9.76 -11.51 -9.13
CA ALA A 27 8.84 -10.49 -8.63
C ALA A 27 9.60 -9.29 -8.06
N THR A 28 10.57 -9.52 -7.17
CA THR A 28 11.33 -8.47 -6.50
C THR A 28 12.02 -7.50 -7.47
N PRO A 29 12.89 -7.94 -8.41
CA PRO A 29 13.55 -7.00 -9.32
C PRO A 29 12.57 -6.29 -10.25
N LEU A 30 11.49 -6.95 -10.68
CA LEU A 30 10.46 -6.31 -11.50
C LEU A 30 9.71 -5.23 -10.73
N MET A 31 9.32 -5.48 -9.49
CA MET A 31 8.62 -4.50 -8.66
C MET A 31 9.51 -3.29 -8.35
N VAL A 32 10.82 -3.51 -8.08
CA VAL A 32 11.80 -2.42 -7.93
C VAL A 32 11.88 -1.60 -9.21
N THR A 33 11.92 -2.25 -10.36
CA THR A 33 11.93 -1.58 -11.67
C THR A 33 10.66 -0.76 -11.89
N LEU A 34 9.48 -1.31 -11.58
CA LEU A 34 8.21 -0.58 -11.70
C LEU A 34 8.15 0.63 -10.77
N CYS A 35 8.68 0.52 -9.54
CA CYS A 35 8.82 1.66 -8.63
C CYS A 35 9.79 2.71 -9.18
N ALA A 36 10.92 2.29 -9.75
CA ALA A 36 11.88 3.20 -10.37
C ALA A 36 11.26 3.94 -11.59
N ILE A 37 10.49 3.23 -12.42
CA ILE A 37 9.72 3.81 -13.54
C ILE A 37 8.70 4.83 -13.00
N HIS A 38 8.01 4.52 -11.90
CA HIS A 38 7.09 5.47 -11.27
C HIS A 38 7.82 6.77 -10.92
N PHE A 39 8.94 6.70 -10.17
CA PHE A 39 9.70 7.89 -9.77
C PHE A 39 10.31 8.63 -10.96
N TRP A 40 10.70 7.92 -12.01
CA TRP A 40 11.22 8.53 -13.23
C TRP A 40 10.15 9.35 -13.97
N LEU A 41 8.92 8.83 -14.03
CA LEU A 41 7.80 9.45 -14.75
C LEU A 41 6.98 10.40 -13.88
N SER A 42 7.11 10.33 -12.54
CA SER A 42 6.27 11.10 -11.61
C SER A 42 6.45 12.61 -11.79
N PRO A 43 5.34 13.35 -11.87
CA PRO A 43 5.34 14.82 -11.90
C PRO A 43 5.57 15.43 -10.50
N SER A 44 5.50 14.64 -9.42
CA SER A 44 5.58 15.10 -8.03
C SER A 44 6.53 14.23 -7.19
N ARG A 45 7.72 13.93 -7.72
CA ARG A 45 8.73 13.05 -7.07
C ARG A 45 9.03 13.41 -5.63
N ARG A 46 9.08 14.71 -5.29
CA ARG A 46 9.32 15.19 -3.93
C ARG A 46 8.18 14.79 -2.99
N GLU A 47 6.93 14.97 -3.40
CA GLU A 47 5.77 14.57 -2.62
C GLU A 47 5.69 13.05 -2.46
N ASP A 48 6.04 12.31 -3.54
CA ASP A 48 6.11 10.85 -3.50
C ASP A 48 7.21 10.35 -2.55
N ALA A 49 8.34 11.02 -2.48
CA ALA A 49 9.40 10.69 -1.52
C ALA A 49 8.98 11.00 -0.07
N ILE A 50 8.33 12.14 0.15
CA ILE A 50 7.87 12.54 1.50
C ILE A 50 6.87 11.52 2.05
N ILE A 51 5.91 11.06 1.24
CA ILE A 51 4.87 10.16 1.73
C ILE A 51 5.40 8.77 2.09
N LEU A 52 6.57 8.36 1.59
CA LEU A 52 7.17 7.06 1.92
C LEU A 52 7.46 6.89 3.42
N VAL A 53 7.49 7.98 4.20
CA VAL A 53 7.59 7.91 5.66
C VAL A 53 6.44 7.13 6.29
N LEU A 54 5.32 6.94 5.57
CA LEU A 54 4.17 6.14 6.04
C LEU A 54 4.35 4.63 5.80
N VAL A 55 5.28 4.22 4.94
CA VAL A 55 5.50 2.79 4.62
C VAL A 55 5.75 1.95 5.87
N PRO A 56 6.61 2.35 6.82
CA PRO A 56 6.82 1.58 8.05
C PRO A 56 5.55 1.28 8.84
N LEU A 57 4.56 2.18 8.83
CA LEU A 57 3.30 1.95 9.53
C LEU A 57 2.53 0.76 8.94
N GLY A 58 2.49 0.65 7.62
CA GLY A 58 1.89 -0.50 6.95
C GLY A 58 2.65 -1.79 7.20
N LEU A 59 3.99 -1.73 7.16
CA LEU A 59 4.84 -2.88 7.46
C LEU A 59 4.64 -3.39 8.90
N VAL A 60 4.50 -2.49 9.87
CA VAL A 60 4.21 -2.83 11.27
C VAL A 60 2.84 -3.51 11.38
N ALA A 61 1.82 -3.03 10.66
CA ALA A 61 0.51 -3.64 10.68
C ALA A 61 0.53 -5.08 10.15
N ASP A 62 1.24 -5.34 9.05
CA ASP A 62 1.39 -6.69 8.51
C ASP A 62 2.26 -7.57 9.40
N ALA A 63 3.38 -7.04 9.90
CA ALA A 63 4.24 -7.77 10.82
C ALA A 63 3.48 -8.20 12.10
N ALA A 64 2.61 -7.32 12.61
CA ALA A 64 1.75 -7.66 13.75
C ALA A 64 0.78 -8.80 13.41
N GLN A 65 0.11 -8.75 12.25
CA GLN A 65 -0.80 -9.84 11.84
C GLN A 65 -0.05 -11.16 11.61
N MET A 66 1.14 -11.12 11.00
CA MET A 66 1.98 -12.30 10.81
C MET A 66 2.47 -12.86 12.15
N SER A 67 2.89 -12.03 13.11
CA SER A 67 3.34 -12.46 14.44
C SER A 67 2.21 -13.01 15.30
N LEU A 68 0.98 -12.52 15.10
CA LEU A 68 -0.23 -13.06 15.73
C LEU A 68 -0.74 -14.35 15.05
N GLY A 69 -0.09 -14.79 13.96
CA GLY A 69 -0.47 -15.99 13.24
C GLY A 69 -1.76 -15.83 12.42
N VAL A 70 -2.14 -14.61 12.04
CA VAL A 70 -3.34 -14.39 11.19
C VAL A 70 -3.11 -14.95 9.80
N PHE A 71 -1.94 -14.66 9.22
CA PHE A 71 -1.51 -15.21 7.94
C PHE A 71 0.01 -15.33 7.87
N SER A 72 0.49 -16.15 6.94
CA SER A 72 1.91 -16.26 6.56
C SER A 72 2.11 -15.82 5.12
N ALA A 73 3.27 -15.27 4.83
CA ALA A 73 3.70 -14.92 3.46
C ALA A 73 4.82 -15.84 2.94
N GLY A 74 4.91 -17.06 3.47
CA GLY A 74 5.75 -18.16 2.99
C GLY A 74 7.26 -18.00 3.18
N THR A 75 7.72 -17.02 3.97
CA THR A 75 9.15 -16.80 4.26
C THR A 75 9.39 -16.66 5.75
N SER A 76 10.59 -17.05 6.23
CA SER A 76 11.03 -16.84 7.63
C SER A 76 11.34 -15.36 7.94
N PHE A 77 11.47 -14.52 6.92
CA PHE A 77 11.65 -13.09 7.02
C PHE A 77 10.46 -12.36 6.38
N PHE A 78 10.27 -11.08 6.75
CA PHE A 78 9.27 -10.23 6.14
C PHE A 78 9.53 -10.14 4.62
N PRO A 79 8.58 -10.54 3.76
CA PRO A 79 8.83 -10.68 2.33
C PRO A 79 9.01 -9.32 1.66
N PHE A 80 10.05 -9.18 0.84
CA PHE A 80 10.39 -7.90 0.21
C PHE A 80 9.30 -7.43 -0.79
N TRP A 81 8.59 -8.36 -1.43
CA TRP A 81 7.47 -8.01 -2.31
C TRP A 81 6.36 -7.25 -1.55
N LEU A 82 6.14 -7.58 -0.27
CA LEU A 82 5.15 -6.90 0.55
C LEU A 82 5.60 -5.47 0.90
N VAL A 83 6.91 -5.27 1.09
CA VAL A 83 7.49 -3.92 1.23
C VAL A 83 7.21 -3.08 -0.03
N MET A 84 7.45 -3.65 -1.22
CA MET A 84 7.19 -2.96 -2.49
C MET A 84 5.71 -2.66 -2.69
N MET A 85 4.81 -3.54 -2.26
CA MET A 85 3.37 -3.28 -2.28
C MET A 85 2.99 -2.09 -1.40
N TRP A 86 3.57 -1.98 -0.19
CA TRP A 86 3.35 -0.81 0.67
C TRP A 86 3.92 0.48 0.07
N VAL A 87 5.09 0.42 -0.57
CA VAL A 87 5.65 1.56 -1.31
C VAL A 87 4.67 2.00 -2.39
N MET A 88 4.23 1.09 -3.27
CA MET A 88 3.32 1.41 -4.37
C MET A 88 1.94 1.90 -3.88
N PHE A 89 1.37 1.28 -2.84
CA PHE A 89 0.13 1.75 -2.24
C PHE A 89 0.28 3.18 -1.71
N THR A 90 1.35 3.44 -0.98
CA THR A 90 1.59 4.74 -0.34
C THR A 90 1.72 5.85 -1.38
N ILE A 91 2.56 5.69 -2.40
CA ILE A 91 2.71 6.70 -3.45
C ILE A 91 1.43 6.85 -4.29
N SER A 92 0.61 5.81 -4.41
CA SER A 92 -0.67 5.91 -5.11
C SER A 92 -1.67 6.87 -4.45
N LEU A 93 -1.53 7.16 -3.16
CA LEU A 93 -2.32 8.17 -2.46
C LEU A 93 -2.07 9.60 -2.98
N ASN A 94 -0.95 9.84 -3.67
CA ASN A 94 -0.70 11.11 -4.37
C ASN A 94 -1.29 11.15 -5.78
N HIS A 95 -1.60 10.00 -6.37
CA HIS A 95 -1.98 9.86 -7.79
C HIS A 95 -3.31 9.15 -7.99
N SER A 96 -3.30 7.84 -8.28
CA SER A 96 -4.53 7.09 -8.62
C SER A 96 -5.52 6.99 -7.47
N LEU A 97 -5.05 6.95 -6.23
CA LEU A 97 -5.85 6.98 -5.01
C LEU A 97 -6.00 8.39 -4.42
N GLY A 98 -5.52 9.43 -5.12
CA GLY A 98 -5.56 10.81 -4.64
C GLY A 98 -6.97 11.34 -4.35
N TRP A 99 -7.99 10.79 -4.97
CA TRP A 99 -9.39 11.11 -4.73
C TRP A 99 -9.85 10.77 -3.31
N LEU A 100 -9.21 9.79 -2.64
CA LEU A 100 -9.49 9.46 -1.23
C LEU A 100 -9.30 10.66 -0.29
N ASN A 101 -8.46 11.61 -0.67
CA ASN A 101 -8.26 12.83 0.11
C ASN A 101 -9.50 13.74 0.19
N LYS A 102 -10.53 13.49 -0.60
CA LYS A 102 -11.80 14.23 -0.57
C LYS A 102 -12.92 13.46 0.12
N CYS A 103 -12.66 12.21 0.51
CA CYS A 103 -13.65 11.34 1.13
C CYS A 103 -13.83 11.64 2.62
N SER A 104 -15.03 11.36 3.13
CA SER A 104 -15.32 11.35 4.57
C SER A 104 -14.60 10.19 5.26
N VAL A 105 -14.41 10.28 6.56
CA VAL A 105 -13.79 9.22 7.36
C VAL A 105 -14.56 7.90 7.24
N THR A 106 -15.89 7.95 7.29
CA THR A 106 -16.75 6.78 7.11
C THR A 106 -16.51 6.11 5.75
N THR A 107 -16.42 6.89 4.68
CA THR A 107 -16.14 6.38 3.34
C THR A 107 -14.76 5.73 3.27
N LEU A 108 -13.74 6.34 3.91
CA LEU A 108 -12.39 5.78 3.97
C LEU A 108 -12.34 4.44 4.73
N ILE A 109 -13.10 4.32 5.84
CA ILE A 109 -13.25 3.07 6.59
C ILE A 109 -13.82 1.98 5.68
N LEU A 110 -14.91 2.25 4.98
CA LEU A 110 -15.55 1.28 4.09
C LEU A 110 -14.65 0.87 2.93
N ILE A 111 -14.01 1.85 2.28
CA ILE A 111 -13.08 1.58 1.16
C ILE A 111 -11.86 0.77 1.64
N GLY A 112 -11.31 1.11 2.80
CA GLY A 112 -10.20 0.37 3.40
C GLY A 112 -10.61 -1.07 3.72
N ALA A 113 -11.71 -1.25 4.46
CA ALA A 113 -12.25 -2.54 4.83
C ALA A 113 -12.47 -3.46 3.63
N ILE A 114 -13.08 -2.95 2.55
CA ILE A 114 -13.37 -3.73 1.35
C ILE A 114 -12.12 -3.89 0.48
N GLY A 115 -11.46 -2.80 0.11
CA GLY A 115 -10.37 -2.80 -0.86
C GLY A 115 -9.13 -3.55 -0.37
N GLY A 116 -8.69 -3.25 0.86
CA GLY A 116 -7.54 -3.93 1.46
C GLY A 116 -7.79 -5.41 1.69
N THR A 117 -8.93 -5.76 2.29
CA THR A 117 -9.31 -7.16 2.51
C THR A 117 -9.42 -7.93 1.19
N SER A 118 -10.01 -7.34 0.15
CA SER A 118 -10.10 -7.97 -1.17
C SER A 118 -8.73 -8.21 -1.80
N SER A 119 -7.77 -7.29 -1.62
CA SER A 119 -6.40 -7.44 -2.09
C SER A 119 -5.71 -8.64 -1.43
N TYR A 120 -5.80 -8.76 -0.10
CA TYR A 120 -5.23 -9.89 0.65
C TYR A 120 -5.94 -11.21 0.31
N TRP A 121 -7.25 -11.18 0.19
CA TRP A 121 -8.02 -12.34 -0.24
C TRP A 121 -7.58 -12.82 -1.63
N GLY A 122 -7.33 -11.88 -2.56
CA GLY A 122 -6.74 -12.19 -3.87
C GLY A 122 -5.37 -12.85 -3.76
N GLY A 123 -4.50 -12.34 -2.87
CA GLY A 123 -3.19 -12.94 -2.57
C GLY A 123 -3.29 -14.35 -1.99
N MET A 124 -4.28 -14.62 -1.13
CA MET A 124 -4.57 -15.95 -0.61
C MET A 124 -5.03 -16.90 -1.74
N LYS A 125 -5.89 -16.43 -2.63
CA LYS A 125 -6.33 -17.23 -3.79
C LYS A 125 -5.21 -17.49 -4.79
N ALA A 126 -4.24 -16.58 -4.91
CA ALA A 126 -3.05 -16.77 -5.71
C ALA A 126 -1.99 -17.65 -5.03
N GLY A 127 -2.15 -17.99 -3.75
CA GLY A 127 -1.25 -18.87 -3.00
C GLY A 127 0.02 -18.18 -2.46
N VAL A 128 0.10 -16.84 -2.50
CA VAL A 128 1.26 -16.08 -1.96
C VAL A 128 1.07 -15.67 -0.51
N ILE A 129 -0.15 -15.76 -0.01
CA ILE A 129 -0.51 -15.56 1.40
C ILE A 129 -1.25 -16.82 1.87
N GLU A 130 -0.80 -17.40 2.96
CA GLU A 130 -1.42 -18.56 3.61
C GLU A 130 -2.20 -18.11 4.84
N PRO A 131 -3.52 -18.30 4.88
CA PRO A 131 -4.31 -18.06 6.09
C PRO A 131 -3.99 -19.13 7.15
N LEU A 132 -3.63 -18.70 8.37
CA LEU A 132 -3.29 -19.61 9.47
C LEU A 132 -4.45 -19.84 10.46
N PHE A 133 -5.51 -19.04 10.34
CA PHE A 133 -6.78 -19.24 11.06
C PHE A 133 -7.92 -19.54 10.09
N ALA A 134 -9.08 -19.90 10.65
CA ALA A 134 -10.31 -20.03 9.88
C ALA A 134 -10.61 -18.73 9.09
N SER A 135 -11.07 -18.87 7.85
CA SER A 135 -11.21 -17.78 6.90
C SER A 135 -11.97 -16.56 7.45
N HIS A 136 -13.01 -16.78 8.26
CA HIS A 136 -13.79 -15.69 8.85
C HIS A 136 -12.98 -14.87 9.86
N ILE A 137 -12.06 -15.50 10.63
CA ILE A 137 -11.18 -14.80 11.58
C ILE A 137 -10.17 -13.94 10.81
N VAL A 138 -9.56 -14.52 9.78
CA VAL A 138 -8.61 -13.81 8.92
C VAL A 138 -9.28 -12.60 8.24
N VAL A 139 -10.47 -12.80 7.67
CA VAL A 139 -11.23 -11.72 7.04
C VAL A 139 -11.58 -10.62 8.04
N LEU A 140 -12.04 -10.99 9.25
CA LEU A 140 -12.38 -10.00 10.28
C LEU A 140 -11.15 -9.20 10.71
N SER A 141 -10.00 -9.85 10.88
CA SER A 141 -8.74 -9.18 11.20
C SER A 141 -8.34 -8.19 10.08
N LEU A 142 -8.36 -8.62 8.83
CA LEU A 142 -8.04 -7.78 7.69
C LEU A 142 -9.01 -6.59 7.56
N VAL A 143 -10.32 -6.83 7.68
CA VAL A 143 -11.33 -5.76 7.67
C VAL A 143 -11.02 -4.72 8.74
N THR A 144 -10.73 -5.16 9.96
CA THR A 144 -10.43 -4.26 11.08
C THR A 144 -9.18 -3.44 10.83
N VAL A 145 -8.08 -4.09 10.43
CA VAL A 145 -6.82 -3.40 10.17
C VAL A 145 -6.94 -2.40 9.02
N TRP A 146 -7.54 -2.79 7.90
CA TRP A 146 -7.69 -1.93 6.74
C TRP A 146 -8.70 -0.80 6.95
N ALA A 147 -9.74 -1.01 7.78
CA ALA A 147 -10.65 0.04 8.21
C ALA A 147 -9.94 1.15 9.03
N ILE A 148 -8.83 0.83 9.67
CA ILE A 148 -8.01 1.79 10.43
C ILE A 148 -6.90 2.38 9.55
N ILE A 149 -6.20 1.54 8.80
CA ILE A 149 -5.01 1.93 8.03
C ILE A 149 -5.34 2.98 6.98
N VAL A 150 -6.39 2.78 6.16
CA VAL A 150 -6.70 3.71 5.06
C VAL A 150 -7.05 5.11 5.57
N PRO A 151 -7.96 5.31 6.54
CA PRO A 151 -8.21 6.64 7.11
C PRO A 151 -6.95 7.27 7.71
N THR A 152 -6.12 6.47 8.42
CA THR A 152 -4.88 6.94 9.04
C THR A 152 -3.88 7.43 7.99
N PHE A 153 -3.64 6.65 6.93
CA PHE A 153 -2.75 7.05 5.84
C PHE A 153 -3.22 8.31 5.13
N VAL A 154 -4.52 8.41 4.84
CA VAL A 154 -5.08 9.59 4.20
C VAL A 154 -4.96 10.81 5.11
N HIS A 155 -5.21 10.67 6.41
CA HIS A 155 -5.07 11.74 7.39
C HIS A 155 -3.61 12.23 7.49
N LEU A 156 -2.66 11.31 7.69
CA LEU A 156 -1.24 11.64 7.78
C LEU A 156 -0.70 12.25 6.47
N ARG A 157 -1.12 11.71 5.32
CA ARG A 157 -0.79 12.31 4.03
C ARG A 157 -1.23 13.77 3.94
N ARG A 158 -2.48 14.09 4.36
CA ARG A 158 -2.98 15.48 4.37
C ARG A 158 -2.07 16.39 5.20
N GLN A 159 -1.68 15.95 6.40
CA GLN A 159 -0.79 16.70 7.28
C GLN A 159 0.60 16.91 6.66
N LEU A 160 1.22 15.84 6.13
CA LEU A 160 2.54 15.91 5.49
C LEU A 160 2.56 16.88 4.30
N MET A 161 1.52 16.86 3.46
CA MET A 161 1.48 17.74 2.30
C MET A 161 1.22 19.20 2.70
N GLN A 162 0.46 19.46 3.75
CA GLN A 162 0.29 20.82 4.30
C GLN A 162 1.59 21.37 4.85
N SER A 163 2.32 20.58 5.63
CA SER A 163 3.62 20.97 6.19
C SER A 163 4.69 21.22 5.11
N ALA A 164 4.68 20.41 4.04
CA ALA A 164 5.61 20.56 2.92
C ALA A 164 5.37 21.82 2.06
N GLN A 165 4.19 22.43 2.12
CA GLN A 165 3.80 23.63 1.38
C GLN A 165 3.96 24.93 2.19
N GLN A 166 4.19 24.86 3.50
CA GLN A 166 4.44 26.05 4.32
C GLN A 166 5.84 26.61 4.00
N PRO A 167 5.96 27.92 3.72
CA PRO A 167 7.26 28.57 3.58
C PRO A 167 8.06 28.42 4.87
N ASN A 168 9.35 28.13 4.74
CA ASN A 168 10.23 28.05 5.91
C ASN A 168 10.26 29.44 6.60
N PRO A 169 9.85 29.59 7.88
CA PRO A 169 9.81 30.87 8.57
C PRO A 169 11.20 31.49 8.79
N LEU A 170 12.27 30.83 8.34
CA LEU A 170 13.67 31.25 8.46
C LEU A 170 14.31 31.68 7.12
N SER A 171 13.52 31.83 6.04
CA SER A 171 14.04 32.30 4.74
C SER A 171 13.72 33.77 4.48
#